data_4a0b864e4cea5a0406edde35a9d65e85
#
_entry.id   4a0b864e4cea5a0406edde35a9d65e85
#
_cell.length_a   1.000
_cell.length_b   1.000
_cell.length_c   1.000
_cell.angle_alpha   90.00
_cell.angle_beta   90.00
_cell.angle_gamma   90.00
#
_symmetry.space_group_name_H-M   'P 1'
#
loop_
_entity.id
_entity.type
_entity.pdbx_description
1 polymer ?
#
loop_
_entity_poly.entity_id
_entity_poly.type
_entity_poly.pdbx_seq_one_letter_code
_entity_poly.pdbx_strand_id
1 'polypeptide(L)'
;MERDLDILRELSLAERLGRLHRLWRTVADLELAPLGLTHPRWTALWKLCQRGGRLGQKALAEALEIELPSLMRTLGQLEEQGLIERHCCSQDKRARIVTLTPAGQALLDQIEDRIMVIRRELLTGISPQELAQFEDIVHRISANALGKIADQNEERG
;
A
#
# COMPACT_ATOMS: atom_id res chain seq x y z
N MET A 1 14.04 9.49 -21.45
CA MET A 1 12.56 9.62 -21.38
C MET A 1 11.89 9.02 -22.62
N GLU A 2 12.20 9.50 -23.82
CA GLU A 2 11.62 8.97 -25.07
C GLU A 2 11.89 7.46 -25.24
N ARG A 3 13.12 7.05 -25.00
CA ARG A 3 13.57 5.65 -25.03
C ARG A 3 12.85 4.74 -24.04
N ASP A 4 12.49 5.29 -22.86
CA ASP A 4 11.77 4.54 -21.84
C ASP A 4 10.28 4.36 -22.21
N LEU A 5 9.72 5.33 -22.93
CA LEU A 5 8.35 5.25 -23.43
C LEU A 5 8.22 4.30 -24.61
N ASP A 6 9.25 4.19 -25.46
CA ASP A 6 9.25 3.23 -26.57
C ASP A 6 9.31 1.78 -26.06
N ILE A 7 10.11 1.51 -25.04
CA ILE A 7 10.14 0.21 -24.36
C ILE A 7 8.76 -0.21 -23.87
N LEU A 8 7.95 0.73 -23.36
CA LEU A 8 6.61 0.42 -22.89
C LEU A 8 5.69 -0.15 -23.98
N ARG A 9 5.90 0.21 -25.24
CA ARG A 9 5.08 -0.29 -26.37
C ARG A 9 5.34 -1.75 -26.70
N GLU A 10 6.54 -2.24 -26.39
CA GLU A 10 6.95 -3.64 -26.64
C GLU A 10 6.52 -4.58 -25.52
N LEU A 11 6.13 -4.05 -24.36
CA LEU A 11 5.71 -4.83 -23.20
C LEU A 11 4.28 -5.35 -23.34
N SER A 12 4.03 -6.54 -22.82
CA SER A 12 2.68 -7.07 -22.63
C SER A 12 1.88 -6.18 -21.66
N LEU A 13 0.55 -6.34 -21.66
CA LEU A 13 -0.30 -5.59 -20.71
C LEU A 13 0.10 -5.83 -19.26
N ALA A 14 0.37 -7.08 -18.88
CA ALA A 14 0.78 -7.42 -17.51
C ALA A 14 2.10 -6.74 -17.12
N GLU A 15 3.08 -6.72 -18.02
CA GLU A 15 4.36 -6.03 -17.79
C GLU A 15 4.19 -4.52 -17.66
N ARG A 16 3.31 -3.92 -18.47
CA ARG A 16 2.99 -2.47 -18.38
C ARG A 16 2.35 -2.13 -17.03
N LEU A 17 1.41 -2.92 -16.56
CA LEU A 17 0.77 -2.73 -15.25
C LEU A 17 1.79 -2.85 -14.11
N GLY A 18 2.65 -3.87 -14.16
CA GLY A 18 3.71 -4.05 -13.17
C GLY A 18 4.71 -2.89 -13.17
N ARG A 19 5.11 -2.41 -14.37
CA ARG A 19 6.01 -1.25 -14.49
C ARG A 19 5.35 0.02 -13.98
N LEU A 20 4.09 0.27 -14.32
CA LEU A 20 3.35 1.43 -13.82
C LEU A 20 3.30 1.44 -12.29
N HIS A 21 3.01 0.30 -11.68
CA HIS A 21 3.01 0.17 -10.22
C HIS A 21 4.38 0.50 -9.61
N ARG A 22 5.47 -0.02 -10.18
CA ARG A 22 6.83 0.28 -9.71
C ARG A 22 7.20 1.76 -9.86
N LEU A 23 6.83 2.39 -10.98
CA LEU A 23 7.06 3.83 -11.20
C LEU A 23 6.30 4.69 -10.20
N TRP A 24 5.03 4.37 -9.97
CA TRP A 24 4.21 5.06 -8.96
C TRP A 24 4.82 4.95 -7.57
N ARG A 25 5.22 3.73 -7.20
CA ARG A 25 5.91 3.47 -5.94
C ARG A 25 7.19 4.28 -5.80
N THR A 26 8.01 4.33 -6.85
CA THR A 26 9.26 5.10 -6.86
C THR A 26 9.00 6.58 -6.64
N VAL A 27 8.02 7.17 -7.30
CA VAL A 27 7.62 8.57 -7.10
C VAL A 27 7.15 8.80 -5.66
N ALA A 28 6.32 7.91 -5.13
CA ALA A 28 5.84 8.01 -3.75
C ALA A 28 6.99 7.95 -2.74
N ASP A 29 7.92 7.02 -2.91
CA ASP A 29 9.07 6.88 -2.03
C ASP A 29 9.98 8.12 -2.07
N LEU A 30 10.19 8.72 -3.25
CA LEU A 30 10.95 9.96 -3.40
C LEU A 30 10.29 11.14 -2.70
N GLU A 31 8.97 11.29 -2.84
CA GLU A 31 8.20 12.37 -2.21
C GLU A 31 8.12 12.23 -0.69
N LEU A 32 8.10 11.00 -0.18
CA LEU A 32 7.98 10.73 1.25
C LEU A 32 9.35 10.60 1.97
N ALA A 33 10.45 10.48 1.24
CA ALA A 33 11.80 10.41 1.80
C ALA A 33 12.14 11.59 2.73
N PRO A 34 11.77 12.85 2.44
CA PRO A 34 12.03 13.97 3.34
C PRO A 34 11.37 13.86 4.72
N LEU A 35 10.33 13.03 4.86
CA LEU A 35 9.67 12.75 6.14
C LEU A 35 10.44 11.73 7.00
N GLY A 36 11.59 11.23 6.53
CA GLY A 36 12.42 10.27 7.24
C GLY A 36 11.85 8.85 7.27
N LEU A 37 10.95 8.52 6.36
CA LEU A 37 10.29 7.22 6.30
C LEU A 37 10.77 6.39 5.12
N THR A 38 11.05 5.12 5.38
CA THR A 38 11.26 4.11 4.34
C THR A 38 9.90 3.62 3.80
N HIS A 39 9.92 3.02 2.63
CA HIS A 39 8.72 2.45 2.02
C HIS A 39 7.92 1.53 2.98
N PRO A 40 8.52 0.54 3.65
CA PRO A 40 7.76 -0.31 4.58
C PRO A 40 7.11 0.48 5.73
N ARG A 41 7.78 1.50 6.24
CA ARG A 41 7.26 2.30 7.37
C ARG A 41 6.08 3.20 6.97
N TRP A 42 6.21 3.95 5.88
CA TRP A 42 5.09 4.83 5.49
C TRP A 42 3.89 4.03 4.98
N THR A 43 4.10 2.91 4.29
CA THR A 43 2.99 2.07 3.83
C THR A 43 2.25 1.39 4.98
N ALA A 44 2.97 0.98 6.03
CA ALA A 44 2.34 0.42 7.22
C ALA A 44 1.47 1.45 7.95
N LEU A 45 1.97 2.67 8.16
CA LEU A 45 1.19 3.78 8.74
C LEU A 45 -0.03 4.13 7.89
N TRP A 46 0.16 4.23 6.58
CA TRP A 46 -0.91 4.54 5.65
C TRP A 46 -2.01 3.49 5.67
N LYS A 47 -1.63 2.21 5.59
CA LYS A 47 -2.59 1.10 5.63
C LYS A 47 -3.33 1.03 6.96
N LEU A 48 -2.64 1.26 8.06
CA LEU A 48 -3.26 1.31 9.39
C LEU A 48 -4.30 2.43 9.47
N CYS A 49 -4.00 3.61 8.94
CA CYS A 49 -4.94 4.72 8.83
C CYS A 49 -6.19 4.36 8.01
N GLN A 50 -5.99 3.79 6.83
CA GLN A 50 -7.08 3.33 5.96
C GLN A 50 -8.01 2.31 6.64
N ARG A 51 -7.51 1.59 7.63
CA ARG A 51 -8.26 0.60 8.44
C ARG A 51 -8.76 1.16 9.77
N GLY A 52 -8.80 2.47 9.92
CA GLY A 52 -9.36 3.13 11.11
C GLY A 52 -8.38 3.41 12.24
N GLY A 53 -7.08 3.27 12.02
CA GLY A 53 -6.03 3.59 12.99
C GLY A 53 -5.79 2.55 14.08
N ARG A 54 -6.50 1.43 14.03
CA ARG A 54 -6.39 0.31 14.97
C ARG A 54 -6.61 -1.01 14.25
N LEU A 55 -5.64 -1.92 14.31
CA LEU A 55 -5.73 -3.20 13.62
C LEU A 55 -4.81 -4.22 14.27
N GLY A 56 -5.21 -5.50 14.25
CA GLY A 56 -4.32 -6.62 14.63
C GLY A 56 -3.12 -6.74 13.68
N GLN A 57 -1.96 -7.13 14.20
CA GLN A 57 -0.74 -7.28 13.39
C GLN A 57 -0.94 -8.23 12.20
N LYS A 58 -1.59 -9.35 12.43
CA LYS A 58 -1.87 -10.33 11.38
C LYS A 58 -2.76 -9.75 10.27
N ALA A 59 -3.82 -9.07 10.65
CA ALA A 59 -4.72 -8.42 9.70
C ALA A 59 -4.02 -7.29 8.92
N LEU A 60 -3.10 -6.57 9.56
CA LEU A 60 -2.29 -5.55 8.90
C LEU A 60 -1.32 -6.16 7.89
N ALA A 61 -0.66 -7.27 8.22
CA ALA A 61 0.22 -8.01 7.30
C ALA A 61 -0.56 -8.52 6.07
N GLU A 62 -1.75 -9.07 6.28
CA GLU A 62 -2.65 -9.50 5.20
C GLU A 62 -3.07 -8.32 4.31
N ALA A 63 -3.43 -7.19 4.91
CA ALA A 63 -3.82 -5.98 4.17
C ALA A 63 -2.67 -5.36 3.36
N LEU A 64 -1.43 -5.55 3.80
CA LEU A 64 -0.22 -5.12 3.10
C LEU A 64 0.32 -6.17 2.13
N GLU A 65 -0.23 -7.39 2.16
CA GLU A 65 0.23 -8.54 1.37
C GLU A 65 1.72 -8.84 1.61
N ILE A 66 2.15 -8.77 2.88
CA ILE A 66 3.52 -9.07 3.30
C ILE A 66 3.55 -10.13 4.41
N GLU A 67 4.71 -10.76 4.56
CA GLU A 67 4.93 -11.72 5.63
C GLU A 67 4.96 -11.07 7.01
N LEU A 68 4.37 -11.72 8.00
CA LEU A 68 4.28 -11.20 9.37
C LEU A 68 5.65 -10.83 9.99
N PRO A 69 6.74 -11.62 9.85
CA PRO A 69 8.05 -11.24 10.37
C PRO A 69 8.59 -9.93 9.80
N SER A 70 8.35 -9.66 8.52
CA SER A 70 8.74 -8.40 7.87
C SER A 70 7.96 -7.22 8.46
N LEU A 71 6.65 -7.39 8.66
CA LEU A 71 5.84 -6.38 9.31
C LEU A 71 6.27 -6.13 10.75
N MET A 72 6.56 -7.17 11.52
CA MET A 72 6.99 -7.05 12.91
C MET A 72 8.26 -6.20 13.06
N ARG A 73 9.21 -6.36 12.14
CA ARG A 73 10.42 -5.52 12.10
C ARG A 73 10.07 -4.05 11.87
N THR A 74 9.22 -3.78 10.91
CA THR A 74 8.75 -2.43 10.60
C THR A 74 7.99 -1.81 11.77
N LEU A 75 7.09 -2.56 12.39
CA LEU A 75 6.34 -2.10 13.56
C LEU A 75 7.25 -1.82 14.76
N GLY A 76 8.30 -2.62 14.98
CA GLY A 76 9.31 -2.35 15.99
C GLY A 76 9.97 -1.00 15.79
N GLN A 77 10.37 -0.67 14.57
CA GLN A 77 10.95 0.63 14.21
C GLN A 77 9.97 1.79 14.42
N LEU A 78 8.71 1.62 14.03
CA LEU A 78 7.66 2.63 14.22
C LEU A 78 7.35 2.87 15.70
N GLU A 79 7.34 1.81 16.51
CA GLU A 79 7.14 1.90 17.95
C GLU A 79 8.30 2.64 18.65
N GLU A 80 9.55 2.34 18.27
CA GLU A 80 10.74 3.06 18.74
C GLU A 80 10.72 4.55 18.40
N GLN A 81 10.14 4.91 17.24
CA GLN A 81 9.92 6.28 16.83
C GLN A 81 8.73 6.96 17.52
N GLY A 82 7.97 6.23 18.34
CA GLY A 82 6.78 6.74 19.01
C GLY A 82 5.56 7.01 18.12
N LEU A 83 5.52 6.40 16.94
CA LEU A 83 4.46 6.63 15.94
C LEU A 83 3.28 5.66 16.08
N ILE A 84 3.53 4.50 16.68
CA ILE A 84 2.53 3.48 17.00
C ILE A 84 2.75 2.93 18.39
N GLU A 85 1.72 2.29 18.91
CA GLU A 85 1.78 1.45 20.11
C GLU A 85 1.26 0.05 19.76
N ARG A 86 1.84 -0.95 20.41
CA ARG A 86 1.40 -2.34 20.29
C ARG A 86 0.90 -2.84 21.64
N HIS A 87 -0.33 -3.34 21.66
CA HIS A 87 -0.99 -3.84 22.86
C HIS A 87 -1.36 -5.30 22.71
N CYS A 88 -1.36 -6.03 23.80
CA CYS A 88 -1.96 -7.37 23.84
C CYS A 88 -3.48 -7.24 23.67
N CYS A 89 -4.08 -8.13 22.87
CA CYS A 89 -5.52 -8.25 22.83
C CYS A 89 -6.04 -8.79 24.17
N SER A 90 -7.11 -8.18 24.71
CA SER A 90 -7.73 -8.64 25.97
C SER A 90 -8.34 -10.03 25.87
N GLN A 91 -8.74 -10.45 24.67
CA GLN A 91 -9.38 -11.74 24.40
C GLN A 91 -8.38 -12.84 24.02
N ASP A 92 -7.22 -12.47 23.45
CA ASP A 92 -6.13 -13.37 23.11
C ASP A 92 -4.78 -12.70 23.40
N LYS A 93 -4.09 -13.18 24.45
CA LYS A 93 -2.78 -12.64 24.86
C LYS A 93 -1.66 -12.83 23.81
N ARG A 94 -1.88 -13.69 22.80
CA ARG A 94 -0.95 -13.91 21.70
C ARG A 94 -1.14 -12.91 20.57
N ALA A 95 -2.33 -12.32 20.47
CA ALA A 95 -2.65 -11.32 19.47
C ALA A 95 -2.18 -9.93 19.90
N ARG A 96 -1.52 -9.22 18.99
CA ARG A 96 -1.10 -7.82 19.17
C ARG A 96 -1.96 -6.90 18.35
N ILE A 97 -2.42 -5.84 18.98
CA ILE A 97 -3.16 -4.76 18.32
C ILE A 97 -2.21 -3.59 18.13
N VAL A 98 -2.19 -3.03 16.93
CA VAL A 98 -1.43 -1.84 16.56
C VAL A 98 -2.36 -0.65 16.55
N THR A 99 -1.96 0.42 17.23
CA THR A 99 -2.68 1.69 17.25
C THR A 99 -1.76 2.85 16.93
N LEU A 100 -2.30 3.88 16.28
CA LEU A 100 -1.58 5.13 16.05
C LEU A 100 -1.46 5.94 17.33
N THR A 101 -0.29 6.56 17.52
CA THR A 101 -0.11 7.61 18.52
C THR A 101 -0.52 8.97 17.95
N PRO A 102 -0.68 10.01 18.78
CA PRO A 102 -0.86 11.39 18.28
C PRO A 102 0.26 11.84 17.35
N ALA A 103 1.51 11.47 17.65
CA ALA A 103 2.65 11.74 16.77
C ALA A 103 2.54 10.99 15.43
N GLY A 104 2.09 9.74 15.45
CA GLY A 104 1.80 8.95 14.25
C GLY A 104 0.69 9.56 13.41
N GLN A 105 -0.36 10.06 14.03
CA GLN A 105 -1.44 10.75 13.33
C GLN A 105 -0.97 12.05 12.68
N ALA A 106 -0.17 12.86 13.39
CA ALA A 106 0.38 14.09 12.83
C ALA A 106 1.30 13.84 11.63
N LEU A 107 2.10 12.78 11.66
CA LEU A 107 2.92 12.38 10.54
C LEU A 107 2.07 11.86 9.37
N LEU A 108 1.00 11.12 9.65
CA LEU A 108 0.06 10.66 8.64
C LEU A 108 -0.61 11.81 7.89
N ASP A 109 -0.96 12.89 8.55
CA ASP A 109 -1.54 14.07 7.91
C ASP A 109 -0.58 14.64 6.88
N GLN A 110 0.74 14.68 7.16
CA GLN A 110 1.77 15.07 6.21
C GLN A 110 1.93 14.06 5.06
N ILE A 111 1.84 12.77 5.34
CA ILE A 111 1.88 11.70 4.32
C ILE A 111 0.68 11.86 3.39
N GLU A 112 -0.51 12.08 3.92
CA GLU A 112 -1.74 12.25 3.14
C GLU A 112 -1.63 13.42 2.19
N ASP A 113 -1.18 14.58 2.66
CA ASP A 113 -0.95 15.75 1.82
C ASP A 113 0.00 15.44 0.64
N ARG A 114 1.10 14.74 0.92
CA ARG A 114 2.06 14.33 -0.12
C ARG A 114 1.48 13.33 -1.11
N ILE A 115 0.74 12.34 -0.63
CA ILE A 115 0.07 11.35 -1.48
C ILE A 115 -0.95 12.03 -2.41
N MET A 116 -1.69 13.01 -1.92
CA MET A 116 -2.65 13.76 -2.74
C MET A 116 -1.96 14.57 -3.83
N VAL A 117 -0.79 15.16 -3.55
CA VAL A 117 0.04 15.86 -4.55
C VAL A 117 0.51 14.88 -5.63
N ILE A 118 1.07 13.74 -5.23
CA ILE A 118 1.56 12.69 -6.15
C ILE A 118 0.43 12.23 -7.07
N ARG A 119 -0.73 11.92 -6.49
CA ARG A 119 -1.91 11.47 -7.23
C ARG A 119 -2.31 12.48 -8.31
N ARG A 120 -2.39 13.76 -7.95
CA ARG A 120 -2.73 14.83 -8.86
C ARG A 120 -1.72 14.97 -10.00
N GLU A 121 -0.42 14.91 -9.69
CA GLU A 121 0.65 15.04 -10.68
C GLU A 121 0.68 13.85 -11.64
N LEU A 122 0.58 12.62 -11.12
CA LEU A 122 0.61 11.41 -11.94
C LEU A 122 -0.64 11.23 -12.81
N LEU A 123 -1.77 11.79 -12.39
CA LEU A 123 -3.02 11.76 -13.15
C LEU A 123 -3.24 12.99 -14.02
N THR A 124 -2.24 13.84 -14.16
CA THR A 124 -2.31 15.03 -15.05
C THR A 124 -2.66 14.61 -16.48
N GLY A 125 -3.64 15.28 -17.07
CA GLY A 125 -4.09 15.01 -18.44
C GLY A 125 -5.10 13.87 -18.57
N ILE A 126 -5.49 13.26 -17.44
CA ILE A 126 -6.50 12.20 -17.39
C ILE A 126 -7.79 12.78 -16.82
N SER A 127 -8.89 12.68 -17.58
CA SER A 127 -10.19 13.17 -17.13
C SER A 127 -10.77 12.28 -16.02
N PRO A 128 -11.70 12.82 -15.18
CA PRO A 128 -12.41 12.01 -14.18
C PRO A 128 -13.15 10.80 -14.78
N GLN A 129 -13.67 10.94 -15.99
CA GLN A 129 -14.35 9.85 -16.70
C GLN A 129 -13.38 8.78 -17.16
N GLU A 130 -12.23 9.16 -17.72
CA GLU A 130 -11.16 8.23 -18.11
C GLU A 130 -10.63 7.48 -16.89
N LEU A 131 -10.43 8.18 -15.78
CA LEU A 131 -9.98 7.55 -14.53
C LEU A 131 -10.99 6.53 -14.01
N ALA A 132 -12.29 6.88 -13.98
CA ALA A 132 -13.35 5.97 -13.56
C ALA A 132 -13.43 4.73 -14.45
N GLN A 133 -13.26 4.87 -15.76
CA GLN A 133 -13.21 3.75 -16.70
C GLN A 133 -11.99 2.85 -16.44
N PHE A 134 -10.84 3.45 -16.20
CA PHE A 134 -9.62 2.72 -15.87
C PHE A 134 -9.75 1.95 -14.55
N GLU A 135 -10.29 2.56 -13.51
CA GLU A 135 -10.55 1.92 -12.22
C GLU A 135 -11.51 0.73 -12.36
N ASP A 136 -12.57 0.86 -13.16
CA ASP A 136 -13.49 -0.23 -13.47
C ASP A 136 -12.79 -1.38 -14.19
N ILE A 137 -11.97 -1.08 -15.18
CA ILE A 137 -11.21 -2.10 -15.93
C ILE A 137 -10.22 -2.82 -15.00
N VAL A 138 -9.51 -2.11 -14.16
CA VAL A 138 -8.60 -2.71 -13.17
C VAL A 138 -9.37 -3.63 -12.21
N HIS A 139 -10.53 -3.19 -11.73
CA HIS A 139 -11.39 -3.99 -10.87
C HIS A 139 -11.83 -5.29 -11.55
N ARG A 140 -12.28 -5.22 -12.79
CA ARG A 140 -12.75 -6.39 -13.58
C ARG A 140 -11.63 -7.38 -13.85
N ILE A 141 -10.43 -6.90 -14.21
CA ILE A 141 -9.25 -7.76 -14.39
C ILE A 141 -8.89 -8.45 -13.07
N SER A 142 -8.91 -7.72 -11.97
CA SER A 142 -8.62 -8.27 -10.63
C SER A 142 -9.63 -9.32 -10.22
N ALA A 143 -10.91 -9.08 -10.45
CA ALA A 143 -11.99 -10.05 -10.16
C ALA A 143 -11.82 -11.35 -10.98
N ASN A 144 -11.49 -11.25 -12.26
CA ASN A 144 -11.21 -12.41 -13.11
C ASN A 144 -10.01 -13.22 -12.60
N ALA A 145 -8.95 -12.53 -12.19
CA ALA A 145 -7.75 -13.19 -11.64
C ALA A 145 -8.04 -13.92 -10.34
N LEU A 146 -8.76 -13.27 -9.41
CA LEU A 146 -9.17 -13.87 -8.14
C LEU A 146 -10.06 -15.09 -8.34
N GLY A 147 -11.02 -15.02 -9.27
CA GLY A 147 -11.87 -16.16 -9.62
C GLY A 147 -11.07 -17.36 -10.11
N LYS A 148 -10.12 -17.13 -11.02
CA LYS A 148 -9.25 -18.19 -11.53
C LYS A 148 -8.36 -18.82 -10.45
N ILE A 149 -7.87 -18.03 -9.50
CA ILE A 149 -7.09 -18.55 -8.37
C ILE A 149 -7.95 -19.41 -7.45
N ALA A 150 -9.18 -19.00 -7.17
CA ALA A 150 -10.13 -19.74 -6.34
C ALA A 150 -10.45 -21.12 -6.97
N ASP A 151 -10.77 -21.15 -8.26
CA ASP A 151 -11.08 -22.38 -8.99
C ASP A 151 -9.91 -23.39 -8.91
N GLN A 152 -8.68 -22.93 -9.08
CA GLN A 152 -7.49 -23.79 -8.99
C GLN A 152 -7.23 -24.35 -7.58
N ASN A 153 -7.60 -23.59 -6.55
CA ASN A 153 -7.46 -24.05 -5.17
C ASN A 153 -8.50 -25.13 -4.83
N GLU A 154 -9.71 -25.03 -5.36
CA GLU A 154 -10.76 -26.05 -5.21
C GLU A 154 -10.40 -27.36 -5.91
N GLU A 155 -9.76 -27.30 -7.10
CA GLU A 155 -9.32 -28.50 -7.83
C GLU A 155 -8.16 -29.25 -7.16
N ARG A 156 -7.42 -28.59 -6.26
CA ARG A 156 -6.25 -29.18 -5.57
C ARG A 156 -6.55 -29.66 -4.15
N GLY A 157 -7.71 -29.39 -3.61
CA GLY A 157 -8.15 -29.79 -2.26
C GLY A 157 -9.01 -31.03 -2.34
#